data_aa0e0a4df751207294f08f7510519c1d
#
_entry.id   aa0e0a4df751207294f08f7510519c1d
#
_cell.length_a   1.000
_cell.length_b   1.000
_cell.length_c   1.000
_cell.angle_alpha   90.00
_cell.angle_beta   90.00
_cell.angle_gamma   90.00
#
_symmetry.space_group_name_H-M   'P 1'
#
loop_
_entity.id
_entity.type
_entity.pdbx_description
1 polymer ?
#
loop_
_entity_poly.entity_id
_entity_poly.type
_entity_poly.pdbx_seq_one_letter_code
_entity_poly.pdbx_strand_id
1 'polypeptide(L)'
;MDGSLVSLCLASLVVVVAGGLVQVSFGAFSMTIGEAWRAVFDPAVIFDPQVWQVFLLGGELPDLSRRTLIVWNIRLPRVFVAALVGANLAISGAIFQAVTRNELASPFILGVSSGAGLLILLTLVVFSGLAAYLPLLAALGGMFAFVLVYLIAWKNGTSPVRLVLAGVIVGTVFQSLQTGLFFFVDDIGVVQSAIAWTTGSLTGTDWEQVRMALPWSIIAIGLALGSSRQLNVLLLGEQTARSLGMSIEKVRFALSGVAVLAAAASIAVAGIVGFVGLVVPHLVRNVVGSDYKRLVVGCLFAGPALMVAADVGARLALNPIQLPVGVVTGLVGGPYFLYLMRKQQNIGEV
;
A
#
# COMPACT_ATOMS: atom_id res chain seq x y z
N MET A 1 -14.67 3.30 23.23
CA MET A 1 -14.15 2.52 22.07
C MET A 1 -14.79 1.15 22.13
N ASP A 2 -15.29 0.63 20.99
CA ASP A 2 -15.91 -0.69 20.98
C ASP A 2 -14.85 -1.77 21.17
N GLY A 3 -15.18 -2.79 21.99
CA GLY A 3 -14.26 -3.88 22.28
C GLY A 3 -13.73 -4.60 21.03
N SER A 4 -14.56 -4.72 19.98
CA SER A 4 -14.17 -5.32 18.68
C SER A 4 -13.06 -4.54 17.96
N LEU A 5 -13.10 -3.21 17.96
CA LEU A 5 -12.06 -2.38 17.34
C LEU A 5 -10.75 -2.50 18.15
N VAL A 6 -10.83 -2.43 19.48
CA VAL A 6 -9.64 -2.56 20.35
C VAL A 6 -8.98 -3.92 20.16
N SER A 7 -9.77 -5.00 20.16
CA SER A 7 -9.24 -6.35 19.98
C SER A 7 -8.60 -6.53 18.60
N LEU A 8 -9.20 -5.97 17.54
CA LEU A 8 -8.62 -5.98 16.18
C LEU A 8 -7.29 -5.24 16.14
N CYS A 9 -7.22 -4.03 16.70
CA CYS A 9 -5.99 -3.24 16.73
C CYS A 9 -4.88 -3.94 17.54
N LEU A 10 -5.20 -4.51 18.69
CA LEU A 10 -4.23 -5.26 19.49
C LEU A 10 -3.74 -6.52 18.78
N ALA A 11 -4.65 -7.32 18.22
CA ALA A 11 -4.28 -8.51 17.46
C ALA A 11 -3.39 -8.14 16.25
N SER A 12 -3.75 -7.08 15.52
CA SER A 12 -2.94 -6.59 14.40
C SER A 12 -1.56 -6.13 14.85
N LEU A 13 -1.46 -5.41 15.96
CA LEU A 13 -0.18 -4.96 16.52
C LEU A 13 0.70 -6.17 16.92
N VAL A 14 0.10 -7.18 17.55
CA VAL A 14 0.82 -8.43 17.87
C VAL A 14 1.37 -9.09 16.61
N VAL A 15 0.57 -9.15 15.53
CA VAL A 15 1.04 -9.70 14.23
C VAL A 15 2.20 -8.88 13.66
N VAL A 16 2.13 -7.55 13.72
CA VAL A 16 3.22 -6.66 13.23
C VAL A 16 4.50 -6.89 14.04
N VAL A 17 4.40 -6.93 15.37
CA VAL A 17 5.57 -7.11 16.24
C VAL A 17 6.15 -8.52 16.06
N ALA A 18 5.32 -9.56 16.12
CA ALA A 18 5.78 -10.94 15.95
C ALA A 18 6.36 -11.17 14.55
N GLY A 19 5.67 -10.71 13.51
CA GLY A 19 6.15 -10.79 12.12
C GLY A 19 7.44 -9.99 11.93
N GLY A 20 7.54 -8.81 12.50
CA GLY A 20 8.76 -7.98 12.49
C GLY A 20 9.94 -8.69 13.17
N LEU A 21 9.74 -9.28 14.33
CA LEU A 21 10.78 -10.05 15.03
C LEU A 21 11.21 -11.28 14.21
N VAL A 22 10.27 -11.98 13.59
CA VAL A 22 10.59 -13.08 12.67
C VAL A 22 11.39 -12.54 11.49
N GLN A 23 10.96 -11.46 10.86
CA GLN A 23 11.62 -10.87 9.70
C GLN A 23 13.06 -10.41 10.03
N VAL A 24 13.28 -9.83 11.20
CA VAL A 24 14.60 -9.41 11.66
C VAL A 24 15.50 -10.60 11.99
N SER A 25 14.94 -11.74 12.42
CA SER A 25 15.70 -12.93 12.80
C SER A 25 16.33 -13.64 11.59
N PHE A 26 15.73 -13.57 10.40
CA PHE A 26 16.21 -14.26 9.20
C PHE A 26 16.84 -13.28 8.19
N GLY A 27 17.88 -13.72 7.47
CA GLY A 27 18.55 -12.91 6.44
C GLY A 27 19.84 -13.54 5.97
N ALA A 28 20.45 -12.97 4.92
CA ALA A 28 21.70 -13.47 4.32
C ALA A 28 22.88 -13.47 5.29
N PHE A 29 22.93 -12.52 6.22
CA PHE A 29 23.92 -12.54 7.30
C PHE A 29 23.40 -13.44 8.44
N SER A 30 24.14 -14.52 8.73
CA SER A 30 23.81 -15.47 9.78
C SER A 30 24.01 -14.85 11.16
N MET A 31 22.94 -14.80 11.94
CA MET A 31 22.97 -14.50 13.37
C MET A 31 21.90 -15.32 14.07
N THR A 32 22.12 -15.65 15.32
CA THR A 32 21.13 -16.34 16.13
C THR A 32 19.93 -15.42 16.40
N ILE A 33 18.76 -16.01 16.64
CA ILE A 33 17.55 -15.26 16.99
C ILE A 33 17.80 -14.35 18.20
N GLY A 34 18.51 -14.86 19.23
CA GLY A 34 18.84 -14.07 20.40
C GLY A 34 19.77 -12.89 20.12
N GLU A 35 20.71 -13.02 19.21
CA GLU A 35 21.57 -11.91 18.76
C GLU A 35 20.79 -10.87 17.97
N ALA A 36 19.90 -11.30 17.08
CA ALA A 36 19.03 -10.40 16.33
C ALA A 36 18.11 -9.59 17.26
N TRP A 37 17.49 -10.23 18.25
CA TRP A 37 16.61 -9.56 19.19
C TRP A 37 17.37 -8.63 20.14
N ARG A 38 18.57 -9.02 20.64
CA ARG A 38 19.43 -8.10 21.39
C ARG A 38 19.79 -6.86 20.60
N ALA A 39 20.05 -7.01 19.30
CA ALA A 39 20.33 -5.86 18.43
C ALA A 39 19.09 -4.98 18.18
N VAL A 40 17.87 -5.54 18.10
CA VAL A 40 16.61 -4.77 18.04
C VAL A 40 16.42 -3.93 19.29
N PHE A 41 16.64 -4.54 20.47
CA PHE A 41 16.45 -3.89 21.77
C PHE A 41 17.74 -3.27 22.32
N ASP A 42 18.69 -2.91 21.45
CA ASP A 42 19.94 -2.28 21.86
C ASP A 42 19.67 -0.87 22.44
N PRO A 43 19.94 -0.64 23.74
CA PRO A 43 19.69 0.65 24.36
C PRO A 43 20.49 1.80 23.71
N ALA A 44 21.68 1.50 23.14
CA ALA A 44 22.51 2.48 22.45
C ALA A 44 21.86 3.04 21.17
N VAL A 45 20.83 2.34 20.65
CA VAL A 45 20.07 2.82 19.49
C VAL A 45 18.72 3.39 19.94
N ILE A 46 18.00 2.65 20.81
CA ILE A 46 16.62 3.02 21.17
C ILE A 46 16.56 4.36 21.92
N PHE A 47 17.52 4.62 22.79
CA PHE A 47 17.52 5.82 23.65
C PHE A 47 18.46 6.91 23.15
N ASP A 48 19.13 6.74 22.00
CA ASP A 48 20.00 7.77 21.45
C ASP A 48 19.25 8.65 20.43
N PRO A 49 18.97 9.94 20.75
CA PRO A 49 18.29 10.84 19.82
C PRO A 49 19.07 11.10 18.54
N GLN A 50 20.43 11.01 18.58
CA GLN A 50 21.27 11.24 17.39
C GLN A 50 21.06 10.13 16.36
N VAL A 51 20.97 8.88 16.81
CA VAL A 51 20.68 7.73 15.94
C VAL A 51 19.32 7.89 15.24
N TRP A 52 18.28 8.28 15.99
CA TRP A 52 16.97 8.54 15.39
C TRP A 52 16.96 9.73 14.44
N GLN A 53 17.70 10.78 14.75
CA GLN A 53 17.88 11.90 13.83
C GLN A 53 18.48 11.43 12.50
N VAL A 54 19.51 10.59 12.54
CA VAL A 54 20.14 10.03 11.33
C VAL A 54 19.15 9.14 10.56
N PHE A 55 18.40 8.28 11.23
CA PHE A 55 17.42 7.44 10.57
C PHE A 55 16.30 8.24 9.91
N LEU A 56 15.79 9.27 10.56
CA LEU A 56 14.63 10.04 10.07
C LEU A 56 15.01 11.21 9.14
N LEU A 57 16.18 11.81 9.32
CA LEU A 57 16.62 12.98 8.53
C LEU A 57 17.78 12.69 7.58
N GLY A 58 18.47 11.57 7.79
CA GLY A 58 19.71 11.22 7.06
C GLY A 58 20.96 11.76 7.77
N GLY A 59 22.11 11.23 7.38
CA GLY A 59 23.41 11.56 7.95
C GLY A 59 24.28 10.33 8.18
N GLU A 60 25.43 10.51 8.81
CA GLU A 60 26.34 9.43 9.16
C GLU A 60 25.94 8.79 10.49
N LEU A 61 25.86 7.45 10.49
CA LEU A 61 25.56 6.69 11.70
C LEU A 61 26.76 6.71 12.66
N PRO A 62 26.53 6.81 13.97
CA PRO A 62 27.57 6.63 14.96
C PRO A 62 28.13 5.20 14.91
N ASP A 63 29.29 4.98 15.55
CA ASP A 63 29.92 3.66 15.64
C ASP A 63 29.03 2.68 16.42
N LEU A 64 28.32 1.86 15.68
CA LEU A 64 27.47 0.80 16.21
C LEU A 64 28.08 -0.58 15.89
N SER A 65 27.74 -1.58 16.69
CA SER A 65 28.17 -2.94 16.41
C SER A 65 27.68 -3.40 15.02
N ARG A 66 28.46 -4.21 14.32
CA ARG A 66 28.09 -4.72 12.97
C ARG A 66 26.72 -5.41 12.96
N ARG A 67 26.36 -6.10 14.04
CA ARG A 67 25.05 -6.77 14.18
C ARG A 67 23.92 -5.75 14.32
N THR A 68 24.11 -4.75 15.17
CA THR A 68 23.17 -3.64 15.37
C THR A 68 22.95 -2.87 14.07
N LEU A 69 24.01 -2.55 13.32
CA LEU A 69 23.94 -1.91 12.01
C LEU A 69 23.10 -2.73 11.01
N ILE A 70 23.33 -4.05 10.91
CA ILE A 70 22.58 -4.91 9.99
C ILE A 70 21.09 -4.92 10.36
N VAL A 71 20.78 -5.03 11.65
CA VAL A 71 19.40 -5.05 12.12
C VAL A 71 18.71 -3.72 11.89
N TRP A 72 19.32 -2.63 12.31
CA TRP A 72 18.69 -1.30 12.26
C TRP A 72 18.75 -0.63 10.89
N ASN A 73 19.76 -0.92 10.07
CA ASN A 73 19.91 -0.24 8.77
C ASN A 73 19.40 -1.07 7.58
N ILE A 74 19.23 -2.39 7.74
CA ILE A 74 18.80 -3.26 6.62
C ILE A 74 17.49 -3.99 6.94
N ARG A 75 17.37 -4.59 8.15
CA ARG A 75 16.23 -5.47 8.42
C ARG A 75 15.01 -4.74 8.95
N LEU A 76 15.20 -3.82 9.87
CA LEU A 76 14.13 -3.09 10.53
C LEU A 76 13.42 -2.08 9.60
N PRO A 77 14.12 -1.30 8.75
CA PRO A 77 13.46 -0.40 7.82
C PRO A 77 12.47 -1.12 6.90
N ARG A 78 12.76 -2.34 6.48
CA ARG A 78 11.84 -3.15 5.68
C ARG A 78 10.51 -3.41 6.41
N VAL A 79 10.55 -3.63 7.73
CA VAL A 79 9.32 -3.77 8.54
C VAL A 79 8.54 -2.46 8.58
N PHE A 80 9.23 -1.31 8.75
CA PHE A 80 8.59 0.00 8.72
C PHE A 80 7.98 0.31 7.36
N VAL A 81 8.71 0.06 6.26
CA VAL A 81 8.18 0.24 4.90
C VAL A 81 6.97 -0.67 4.67
N ALA A 82 7.04 -1.95 5.07
CA ALA A 82 5.90 -2.86 4.99
C ALA A 82 4.68 -2.32 5.74
N ALA A 83 4.88 -1.80 6.95
CA ALA A 83 3.81 -1.22 7.75
C ALA A 83 3.19 0.03 7.10
N LEU A 84 4.03 0.96 6.60
CA LEU A 84 3.55 2.16 5.91
C LEU A 84 2.77 1.81 4.64
N VAL A 85 3.31 0.92 3.81
CA VAL A 85 2.67 0.45 2.57
C VAL A 85 1.33 -0.23 2.88
N GLY A 86 1.31 -1.10 3.88
CA GLY A 86 0.09 -1.78 4.31
C GLY A 86 -0.99 -0.82 4.78
N ALA A 87 -0.65 0.15 5.63
CA ALA A 87 -1.57 1.18 6.11
C ALA A 87 -2.13 2.03 4.96
N ASN A 88 -1.24 2.54 4.11
CA ASN A 88 -1.61 3.39 2.99
C ASN A 88 -2.53 2.69 1.99
N LEU A 89 -2.19 1.47 1.58
CA LEU A 89 -3.00 0.71 0.62
C LEU A 89 -4.36 0.34 1.21
N ALA A 90 -4.42 -0.06 2.48
CA ALA A 90 -5.68 -0.36 3.17
C ALA A 90 -6.59 0.86 3.25
N ILE A 91 -6.04 2.02 3.63
CA ILE A 91 -6.79 3.29 3.69
C ILE A 91 -7.23 3.74 2.30
N SER A 92 -6.33 3.69 1.31
CA SER A 92 -6.66 4.00 -0.09
C SER A 92 -7.81 3.15 -0.58
N GLY A 93 -7.76 1.83 -0.33
CA GLY A 93 -8.83 0.92 -0.67
C GLY A 93 -10.15 1.26 0.01
N ALA A 94 -10.14 1.51 1.32
CA ALA A 94 -11.33 1.89 2.07
C ALA A 94 -11.99 3.16 1.50
N ILE A 95 -11.21 4.18 1.16
CA ILE A 95 -11.71 5.41 0.55
C ILE A 95 -12.30 5.15 -0.84
N PHE A 96 -11.60 4.39 -1.71
CA PHE A 96 -12.12 4.10 -3.04
C PHE A 96 -13.39 3.26 -2.99
N GLN A 97 -13.53 2.33 -2.05
CA GLN A 97 -14.77 1.59 -1.81
C GLN A 97 -15.95 2.52 -1.46
N ALA A 98 -15.71 3.56 -0.63
CA ALA A 98 -16.74 4.56 -0.33
C ALA A 98 -17.10 5.42 -1.54
N VAL A 99 -16.09 5.96 -2.20
CA VAL A 99 -16.24 6.89 -3.34
C VAL A 99 -16.97 6.23 -4.51
N THR A 100 -16.64 4.97 -4.80
CA THR A 100 -17.28 4.19 -5.87
C THR A 100 -18.54 3.45 -5.41
N ARG A 101 -18.81 3.44 -4.10
CA ARG A 101 -19.90 2.65 -3.49
C ARG A 101 -19.83 1.18 -3.92
N ASN A 102 -18.64 0.67 -4.03
CA ASN A 102 -18.33 -0.69 -4.44
C ASN A 102 -17.23 -1.28 -3.55
N GLU A 103 -17.57 -2.29 -2.78
CA GLU A 103 -16.64 -2.96 -1.86
C GLU A 103 -15.48 -3.69 -2.58
N LEU A 104 -15.60 -3.86 -3.90
CA LEU A 104 -14.58 -4.45 -4.77
C LEU A 104 -13.61 -3.42 -5.36
N ALA A 105 -13.82 -2.14 -5.08
CA ALA A 105 -12.95 -1.10 -5.59
C ALA A 105 -11.60 -1.06 -4.88
N SER A 106 -10.58 -0.78 -5.65
CA SER A 106 -9.20 -0.60 -5.17
C SER A 106 -8.48 0.41 -6.08
N PRO A 107 -7.29 0.91 -5.71
CA PRO A 107 -6.49 1.78 -6.57
C PRO A 107 -6.22 1.22 -7.97
N PHE A 108 -6.19 -0.12 -8.10
CA PHE A 108 -6.01 -0.81 -9.39
C PHE A 108 -7.12 -0.50 -10.39
N ILE A 109 -8.38 -0.56 -9.96
CA ILE A 109 -9.54 -0.38 -10.85
C ILE A 109 -9.63 1.05 -11.38
N LEU A 110 -9.08 2.03 -10.65
CA LEU A 110 -9.11 3.44 -11.06
C LEU A 110 -7.85 3.89 -11.83
N GLY A 111 -7.09 2.93 -12.36
CA GLY A 111 -5.97 3.21 -13.25
C GLY A 111 -4.66 3.63 -12.57
N VAL A 112 -4.65 3.82 -11.24
CA VAL A 112 -3.45 4.30 -10.51
C VAL A 112 -2.26 3.36 -10.71
N SER A 113 -2.48 2.06 -10.58
CA SER A 113 -1.41 1.06 -10.73
C SER A 113 -0.95 0.91 -12.17
N SER A 114 -1.86 0.97 -13.14
CA SER A 114 -1.48 0.88 -14.56
C SER A 114 -0.70 2.11 -15.04
N GLY A 115 -1.04 3.30 -14.54
CA GLY A 115 -0.28 4.52 -14.82
C GLY A 115 1.12 4.49 -14.20
N ALA A 116 1.21 4.03 -12.95
CA ALA A 116 2.50 3.82 -12.30
C ALA A 116 3.37 2.82 -13.07
N GLY A 117 2.81 1.66 -13.45
CA GLY A 117 3.50 0.64 -14.24
C GLY A 117 3.98 1.16 -15.60
N LEU A 118 3.18 2.00 -16.27
CA LEU A 118 3.59 2.61 -17.53
C LEU A 118 4.80 3.53 -17.34
N LEU A 119 4.79 4.40 -16.33
CA LEU A 119 5.94 5.30 -16.09
C LEU A 119 7.16 4.53 -15.58
N ILE A 120 6.99 3.46 -14.83
CA ILE A 120 8.09 2.55 -14.45
C ILE A 120 8.77 2.01 -15.71
N LEU A 121 8.02 1.41 -16.62
CA LEU A 121 8.56 0.82 -17.84
C LEU A 121 9.13 1.88 -18.81
N LEU A 122 8.46 3.01 -18.98
CA LEU A 122 9.00 4.12 -19.77
C LEU A 122 10.34 4.59 -19.22
N THR A 123 10.47 4.72 -17.90
CA THR A 123 11.71 5.13 -17.26
C THR A 123 12.82 4.10 -17.47
N LEU A 124 12.53 2.82 -17.21
CA LEU A 124 13.55 1.77 -17.30
C LEU A 124 13.98 1.48 -18.74
N VAL A 125 13.06 1.54 -19.71
CA VAL A 125 13.31 1.12 -21.09
C VAL A 125 13.73 2.29 -21.98
N VAL A 126 13.03 3.43 -21.88
CA VAL A 126 13.23 4.57 -22.79
C VAL A 126 14.08 5.67 -22.15
N PHE A 127 13.86 5.96 -20.87
CA PHE A 127 14.49 7.07 -20.17
C PHE A 127 15.40 6.57 -19.03
N SER A 128 16.30 5.62 -19.32
CA SER A 128 17.17 4.99 -18.31
C SER A 128 18.02 5.99 -17.51
N GLY A 129 18.35 7.15 -18.08
CA GLY A 129 19.01 8.24 -17.36
C GLY A 129 18.19 8.84 -16.21
N LEU A 130 16.89 8.58 -16.16
CA LEU A 130 16.00 9.02 -15.07
C LEU A 130 15.74 7.93 -14.02
N ALA A 131 16.46 6.81 -14.06
CA ALA A 131 16.25 5.67 -13.15
C ALA A 131 16.39 6.07 -11.65
N ALA A 132 17.21 7.04 -11.31
CA ALA A 132 17.31 7.58 -9.96
C ALA A 132 15.99 8.21 -9.45
N TYR A 133 15.14 8.67 -10.34
CA TYR A 133 13.85 9.28 -10.03
C TYR A 133 12.67 8.30 -10.17
N LEU A 134 12.94 7.01 -10.39
CA LEU A 134 11.93 5.99 -10.63
C LEU A 134 10.80 5.97 -9.57
N PRO A 135 11.08 6.07 -8.24
CA PRO A 135 10.05 6.15 -7.23
C PRO A 135 9.06 7.31 -7.45
N LEU A 136 9.60 8.49 -7.73
CA LEU A 136 8.81 9.70 -7.99
C LEU A 136 7.99 9.57 -9.28
N LEU A 137 8.62 9.08 -10.35
CA LEU A 137 7.97 8.89 -11.65
C LEU A 137 6.85 7.85 -11.58
N ALA A 138 7.05 6.76 -10.84
CA ALA A 138 6.01 5.77 -10.59
C ALA A 138 4.80 6.39 -9.87
N ALA A 139 5.03 7.17 -8.81
CA ALA A 139 3.97 7.87 -8.10
C ALA A 139 3.23 8.87 -9.00
N LEU A 140 3.96 9.67 -9.77
CA LEU A 140 3.41 10.63 -10.73
C LEU A 140 2.60 9.92 -11.83
N GLY A 141 3.04 8.78 -12.30
CA GLY A 141 2.31 7.95 -13.28
C GLY A 141 0.94 7.52 -12.75
N GLY A 142 0.89 7.08 -11.50
CA GLY A 142 -0.36 6.73 -10.84
C GLY A 142 -1.31 7.92 -10.66
N MET A 143 -0.78 9.07 -10.25
CA MET A 143 -1.57 10.31 -10.13
C MET A 143 -2.07 10.80 -11.50
N PHE A 144 -1.22 10.77 -12.51
CA PHE A 144 -1.59 11.14 -13.88
C PHE A 144 -2.72 10.26 -14.42
N ALA A 145 -2.61 8.95 -14.26
CA ALA A 145 -3.65 8.01 -14.68
C ALA A 145 -4.99 8.30 -13.99
N PHE A 146 -4.97 8.57 -12.69
CA PHE A 146 -6.19 8.93 -11.96
C PHE A 146 -6.82 10.22 -12.48
N VAL A 147 -6.02 11.27 -12.71
CA VAL A 147 -6.53 12.54 -13.28
C VAL A 147 -7.16 12.28 -14.65
N LEU A 148 -6.52 11.49 -15.50
CA LEU A 148 -7.04 11.11 -16.81
C LEU A 148 -8.37 10.37 -16.70
N VAL A 149 -8.46 9.38 -15.82
CA VAL A 149 -9.69 8.64 -15.52
C VAL A 149 -10.79 9.58 -15.04
N TYR A 150 -10.46 10.52 -14.14
CA TYR A 150 -11.42 11.47 -13.62
C TYR A 150 -11.96 12.41 -14.69
N LEU A 151 -11.08 12.91 -15.58
CA LEU A 151 -11.46 13.75 -16.71
C LEU A 151 -12.35 13.02 -17.72
N ILE A 152 -12.03 11.76 -18.06
CA ILE A 152 -12.85 10.94 -18.97
C ILE A 152 -14.21 10.63 -18.36
N ALA A 153 -14.26 10.35 -17.05
CA ALA A 153 -15.50 10.06 -16.34
C ALA A 153 -16.41 11.30 -16.15
N TRP A 154 -15.88 12.51 -16.38
CA TRP A 154 -16.60 13.76 -16.15
C TRP A 154 -17.63 14.02 -17.26
N LYS A 155 -18.91 14.10 -16.88
CA LYS A 155 -20.01 14.51 -17.74
C LYS A 155 -21.07 15.20 -16.87
N ASN A 156 -20.97 16.52 -16.71
CA ASN A 156 -21.80 17.29 -15.77
C ASN A 156 -21.74 16.73 -14.34
N GLY A 157 -20.58 16.29 -13.91
CA GLY A 157 -20.30 15.56 -12.69
C GLY A 157 -19.83 14.13 -12.96
N THR A 158 -19.32 13.48 -11.93
CA THR A 158 -18.85 12.09 -11.97
C THR A 158 -19.91 11.14 -11.40
N SER A 159 -19.91 9.89 -11.85
CA SER A 159 -20.64 8.82 -11.21
C SER A 159 -19.71 7.64 -10.88
N PRO A 160 -20.00 6.86 -9.83
CA PRO A 160 -19.20 5.69 -9.48
C PRO A 160 -18.98 4.74 -10.66
N VAL A 161 -20.02 4.45 -11.41
CA VAL A 161 -19.95 3.55 -12.58
C VAL A 161 -19.03 4.11 -13.66
N ARG A 162 -19.13 5.41 -13.98
CA ARG A 162 -18.26 6.02 -15.00
C ARG A 162 -16.81 6.06 -14.57
N LEU A 163 -16.53 6.30 -13.28
CA LEU A 163 -15.16 6.26 -12.76
C LEU A 163 -14.54 4.86 -12.93
N VAL A 164 -15.28 3.82 -12.59
CA VAL A 164 -14.83 2.43 -12.75
C VAL A 164 -14.61 2.08 -14.22
N LEU A 165 -15.59 2.40 -15.10
CA LEU A 165 -15.47 2.12 -16.53
C LEU A 165 -14.29 2.86 -17.17
N ALA A 166 -14.13 4.16 -16.88
CA ALA A 166 -12.99 4.94 -17.36
C ALA A 166 -11.67 4.35 -16.85
N GLY A 167 -11.63 3.92 -15.57
CA GLY A 167 -10.46 3.27 -14.97
C GLY A 167 -10.07 1.99 -15.68
N VAL A 168 -11.04 1.13 -16.00
CA VAL A 168 -10.81 -0.11 -16.76
C VAL A 168 -10.29 0.19 -18.17
N ILE A 169 -10.88 1.16 -18.88
CA ILE A 169 -10.44 1.53 -20.24
C ILE A 169 -9.01 2.08 -20.21
N VAL A 170 -8.72 3.07 -19.37
CA VAL A 170 -7.37 3.66 -19.24
C VAL A 170 -6.37 2.59 -18.79
N GLY A 171 -6.78 1.75 -17.82
CA GLY A 171 -5.98 0.63 -17.35
C GLY A 171 -5.58 -0.33 -18.45
N THR A 172 -6.53 -0.73 -19.30
CA THR A 172 -6.28 -1.63 -20.45
C THR A 172 -5.33 -1.00 -21.47
N VAL A 173 -5.53 0.28 -21.82
CA VAL A 173 -4.64 1.00 -22.74
C VAL A 173 -3.22 1.07 -22.18
N PHE A 174 -3.07 1.46 -20.91
CA PHE A 174 -1.74 1.55 -20.28
C PHE A 174 -1.07 0.19 -20.16
N GLN A 175 -1.83 -0.86 -19.84
CA GLN A 175 -1.33 -2.25 -19.81
C GLN A 175 -0.83 -2.69 -21.20
N SER A 176 -1.55 -2.34 -22.27
CA SER A 176 -1.14 -2.65 -23.65
C SER A 176 0.15 -1.93 -24.03
N LEU A 177 0.29 -0.64 -23.63
CA LEU A 177 1.52 0.11 -23.82
C LEU A 177 2.70 -0.50 -23.03
N GLN A 178 2.47 -0.92 -21.78
CA GLN A 178 3.48 -1.61 -20.98
C GLN A 178 3.94 -2.90 -21.66
N THR A 179 3.00 -3.71 -22.14
CA THR A 179 3.32 -4.94 -22.89
C THR A 179 4.14 -4.63 -24.12
N GLY A 180 3.78 -3.57 -24.87
CA GLY A 180 4.54 -3.11 -26.03
C GLY A 180 5.98 -2.68 -25.70
N LEU A 181 6.18 -2.03 -24.55
CA LEU A 181 7.52 -1.60 -24.11
C LEU A 181 8.46 -2.78 -23.82
N PHE A 182 7.95 -3.93 -23.37
CA PHE A 182 8.78 -5.11 -23.14
C PHE A 182 9.46 -5.65 -24.40
N PHE A 183 8.92 -5.38 -25.60
CA PHE A 183 9.57 -5.77 -26.86
C PHE A 183 10.83 -4.95 -27.20
N PHE A 184 11.06 -3.84 -26.50
CA PHE A 184 12.24 -2.99 -26.67
C PHE A 184 13.29 -3.22 -25.57
N VAL A 185 13.13 -4.23 -24.73
CA VAL A 185 14.06 -4.53 -23.65
C VAL A 185 15.05 -5.59 -24.11
N ASP A 186 16.32 -5.20 -24.21
CA ASP A 186 17.42 -6.12 -24.56
C ASP A 186 18.18 -6.64 -23.32
N ASP A 187 18.07 -5.96 -22.17
CA ASP A 187 18.79 -6.28 -20.94
C ASP A 187 17.90 -7.04 -19.94
N ILE A 188 18.34 -8.24 -19.53
CA ILE A 188 17.65 -9.06 -18.52
C ILE A 188 17.54 -8.35 -17.17
N GLY A 189 18.51 -7.52 -16.80
CA GLY A 189 18.48 -6.73 -15.56
C GLY A 189 17.33 -5.72 -15.55
N VAL A 190 17.04 -5.11 -16.69
CA VAL A 190 15.88 -4.22 -16.86
C VAL A 190 14.58 -5.00 -16.74
N VAL A 191 14.49 -6.20 -17.33
CA VAL A 191 13.31 -7.07 -17.18
C VAL A 191 13.07 -7.42 -15.71
N GLN A 192 14.12 -7.84 -14.99
CA GLN A 192 14.01 -8.19 -13.56
C GLN A 192 13.56 -6.98 -12.72
N SER A 193 14.13 -5.81 -12.98
CA SER A 193 13.73 -4.57 -12.30
C SER A 193 12.28 -4.22 -12.61
N ALA A 194 11.86 -4.30 -13.86
CA ALA A 194 10.49 -4.04 -14.27
C ALA A 194 9.50 -5.00 -13.59
N ILE A 195 9.83 -6.30 -13.53
CA ILE A 195 9.01 -7.29 -12.82
C ILE A 195 8.93 -6.94 -11.34
N ALA A 196 10.05 -6.65 -10.67
CA ALA A 196 10.06 -6.31 -9.25
C ALA A 196 9.17 -5.11 -8.94
N TRP A 197 9.23 -4.05 -9.74
CA TRP A 197 8.43 -2.85 -9.58
C TRP A 197 6.95 -3.05 -9.91
N THR A 198 6.63 -3.82 -10.96
CA THR A 198 5.23 -4.05 -11.38
C THR A 198 4.52 -5.12 -10.55
N THR A 199 5.26 -6.00 -9.87
CA THR A 199 4.69 -6.99 -8.94
C THR A 199 4.79 -6.56 -7.48
N GLY A 200 5.53 -5.51 -7.19
CA GLY A 200 5.74 -4.96 -5.84
C GLY A 200 6.70 -5.80 -4.99
N SER A 201 7.78 -5.16 -4.54
CA SER A 201 8.82 -5.79 -3.74
C SER A 201 9.29 -4.87 -2.62
N LEU A 202 9.63 -5.47 -1.48
CA LEU A 202 10.28 -4.79 -0.35
C LEU A 202 11.77 -5.15 -0.25
N THR A 203 12.30 -5.85 -1.24
CA THR A 203 13.71 -6.23 -1.28
C THR A 203 14.58 -5.01 -1.52
N GLY A 204 15.61 -4.82 -0.69
CA GLY A 204 16.54 -3.69 -0.80
C GLY A 204 16.00 -2.37 -0.21
N THR A 205 14.88 -2.40 0.52
CA THR A 205 14.39 -1.21 1.23
C THR A 205 15.23 -0.91 2.47
N ASP A 206 15.51 0.37 2.69
CA ASP A 206 16.23 0.92 3.83
C ASP A 206 15.54 2.18 4.39
N TRP A 207 16.25 2.98 5.19
CA TRP A 207 15.70 4.21 5.77
C TRP A 207 15.37 5.30 4.74
N GLU A 208 15.95 5.26 3.55
CA GLU A 208 15.61 6.21 2.48
C GLU A 208 14.15 6.05 2.05
N GLN A 209 13.70 4.80 1.85
CA GLN A 209 12.30 4.52 1.52
C GLN A 209 11.36 4.87 2.68
N VAL A 210 11.79 4.69 3.95
CA VAL A 210 11.00 5.14 5.11
C VAL A 210 10.84 6.66 5.07
N ARG A 211 11.95 7.41 4.90
CA ARG A 211 11.93 8.87 4.80
C ARG A 211 11.09 9.38 3.63
N MET A 212 11.13 8.67 2.50
CA MET A 212 10.37 9.02 1.31
C MET A 212 8.86 8.82 1.53
N ALA A 213 8.44 7.71 2.13
CA ALA A 213 7.02 7.39 2.29
C ALA A 213 6.37 8.06 3.51
N LEU A 214 7.10 8.21 4.62
CA LEU A 214 6.56 8.62 5.92
C LEU A 214 5.78 9.95 5.89
N PRO A 215 6.29 11.07 5.34
CA PRO A 215 5.59 12.34 5.36
C PRO A 215 4.26 12.27 4.59
N TRP A 216 4.25 11.64 3.43
CA TRP A 216 3.06 11.48 2.61
C TRP A 216 2.05 10.53 3.26
N SER A 217 2.54 9.49 3.94
CA SER A 217 1.71 8.58 4.72
C SER A 217 1.02 9.31 5.87
N ILE A 218 1.73 10.13 6.64
CA ILE A 218 1.17 10.91 7.74
C ILE A 218 0.07 11.85 7.22
N ILE A 219 0.33 12.54 6.11
CA ILE A 219 -0.65 13.45 5.48
C ILE A 219 -1.88 12.66 5.03
N ALA A 220 -1.70 11.57 4.28
CA ALA A 220 -2.80 10.77 3.76
C ALA A 220 -3.65 10.14 4.89
N ILE A 221 -3.01 9.58 5.92
CA ILE A 221 -3.67 9.01 7.09
C ILE A 221 -4.45 10.09 7.86
N GLY A 222 -3.83 11.24 8.11
CA GLY A 222 -4.47 12.37 8.80
C GLY A 222 -5.70 12.88 8.07
N LEU A 223 -5.59 13.05 6.74
CA LEU A 223 -6.71 13.45 5.89
C LEU A 223 -7.81 12.38 5.84
N ALA A 224 -7.46 11.10 5.79
CA ALA A 224 -8.43 10.00 5.80
C ALA A 224 -9.21 9.93 7.11
N LEU A 225 -8.53 10.05 8.26
CA LEU A 225 -9.16 10.08 9.58
C LEU A 225 -10.09 11.30 9.72
N GLY A 226 -9.64 12.47 9.29
CA GLY A 226 -10.44 13.70 9.30
C GLY A 226 -11.66 13.66 8.36
N SER A 227 -11.59 12.83 7.31
CA SER A 227 -12.65 12.69 6.30
C SER A 227 -13.66 11.56 6.59
N SER A 228 -13.55 10.88 7.72
CA SER A 228 -14.40 9.73 8.05
C SER A 228 -15.90 10.07 8.06
N ARG A 229 -16.27 11.31 8.45
CA ARG A 229 -17.66 11.79 8.40
C ARG A 229 -18.17 11.89 6.97
N GLN A 230 -17.38 12.47 6.06
CA GLN A 230 -17.72 12.60 4.65
C GLN A 230 -17.87 11.23 3.98
N LEU A 231 -17.02 10.29 4.31
CA LEU A 231 -17.10 8.92 3.85
C LEU A 231 -18.41 8.24 4.30
N ASN A 232 -18.81 8.41 5.56
CA ASN A 232 -20.09 7.90 6.07
C ASN A 232 -21.30 8.53 5.34
N VAL A 233 -21.26 9.84 5.09
CA VAL A 233 -22.37 10.52 4.38
C VAL A 233 -22.48 10.05 2.93
N LEU A 234 -21.36 9.77 2.23
CA LEU A 234 -21.39 9.23 0.87
C LEU A 234 -22.07 7.86 0.78
N LEU A 235 -21.97 7.03 1.83
CA LEU A 235 -22.65 5.73 1.89
C LEU A 235 -24.18 5.87 1.90
N LEU A 236 -24.74 6.96 2.43
CA LEU A 236 -26.19 7.18 2.48
C LEU A 236 -26.82 7.44 1.09
N GLY A 237 -25.95 7.59 0.06
CA GLY A 237 -26.39 7.85 -1.31
C GLY A 237 -26.34 9.33 -1.69
N GLU A 238 -26.25 9.58 -3.01
CA GLU A 238 -26.04 10.93 -3.53
C GLU A 238 -27.17 11.91 -3.20
N GLN A 239 -28.44 11.45 -3.26
CA GLN A 239 -29.58 12.31 -2.96
C GLN A 239 -29.56 12.73 -1.48
N THR A 240 -29.37 11.79 -0.58
CA THR A 240 -29.28 12.07 0.86
C THR A 240 -28.08 12.94 1.19
N ALA A 241 -26.94 12.70 0.58
CA ALA A 241 -25.74 13.50 0.80
C ALA A 241 -25.93 14.96 0.33
N ARG A 242 -26.64 15.19 -0.80
CA ARG A 242 -27.00 16.53 -1.30
C ARG A 242 -27.97 17.23 -0.37
N SER A 243 -29.01 16.54 0.12
CA SER A 243 -29.95 17.15 1.06
C SER A 243 -29.33 17.52 2.41
N LEU A 244 -28.23 16.86 2.79
CA LEU A 244 -27.39 17.22 3.93
C LEU A 244 -26.38 18.36 3.62
N GLY A 245 -26.47 18.99 2.44
CA GLY A 245 -25.61 20.10 2.04
C GLY A 245 -24.22 19.71 1.53
N MET A 246 -23.96 18.42 1.25
CA MET A 246 -22.68 17.98 0.74
C MET A 246 -22.51 18.31 -0.75
N SER A 247 -21.42 18.99 -1.10
CA SER A 247 -20.98 19.13 -2.49
C SER A 247 -20.27 17.84 -2.96
N ILE A 248 -21.06 16.88 -3.48
CA ILE A 248 -20.60 15.51 -3.77
C ILE A 248 -19.37 15.49 -4.65
N GLU A 249 -19.33 16.28 -5.73
CA GLU A 249 -18.22 16.28 -6.68
C GLU A 249 -16.91 16.73 -6.04
N LYS A 250 -16.94 17.81 -5.24
CA LYS A 250 -15.76 18.30 -4.53
C LYS A 250 -15.25 17.29 -3.51
N VAL A 251 -16.18 16.71 -2.74
CA VAL A 251 -15.84 15.70 -1.73
C VAL A 251 -15.31 14.43 -2.37
N ARG A 252 -15.94 13.95 -3.45
CA ARG A 252 -15.49 12.76 -4.19
C ARG A 252 -14.09 12.97 -4.76
N PHE A 253 -13.84 14.12 -5.40
CA PHE A 253 -12.51 14.44 -5.94
C PHE A 253 -11.45 14.52 -4.83
N ALA A 254 -11.74 15.25 -3.75
CA ALA A 254 -10.80 15.39 -2.63
C ALA A 254 -10.47 14.04 -1.95
N LEU A 255 -11.50 13.23 -1.67
CA LEU A 255 -11.30 11.90 -1.09
C LEU A 255 -10.54 10.95 -2.02
N SER A 256 -10.85 10.98 -3.31
CA SER A 256 -10.09 10.23 -4.29
C SER A 256 -8.63 10.69 -4.36
N GLY A 257 -8.38 11.98 -4.25
CA GLY A 257 -7.02 12.55 -4.15
C GLY A 257 -6.26 12.03 -2.93
N VAL A 258 -6.90 11.95 -1.77
CA VAL A 258 -6.30 11.35 -0.55
C VAL A 258 -5.96 9.88 -0.78
N ALA A 259 -6.87 9.11 -1.38
CA ALA A 259 -6.66 7.71 -1.69
C ALA A 259 -5.50 7.49 -2.69
N VAL A 260 -5.42 8.35 -3.73
CA VAL A 260 -4.32 8.32 -4.70
C VAL A 260 -3.00 8.69 -4.05
N LEU A 261 -2.98 9.70 -3.17
CA LEU A 261 -1.78 10.08 -2.42
C LEU A 261 -1.24 8.92 -1.59
N ALA A 262 -2.11 8.23 -0.85
CA ALA A 262 -1.74 7.04 -0.06
C ALA A 262 -1.19 5.92 -0.97
N ALA A 263 -1.86 5.62 -2.08
CA ALA A 263 -1.41 4.62 -3.04
C ALA A 263 -0.08 5.00 -3.70
N ALA A 264 0.09 6.27 -4.11
CA ALA A 264 1.31 6.78 -4.73
C ALA A 264 2.51 6.72 -3.78
N ALA A 265 2.32 7.08 -2.50
CA ALA A 265 3.34 6.95 -1.46
C ALA A 265 3.80 5.49 -1.28
N SER A 266 2.87 4.53 -1.37
CA SER A 266 3.20 3.10 -1.34
C SER A 266 3.95 2.64 -2.58
N ILE A 267 3.48 3.04 -3.77
CA ILE A 267 4.07 2.67 -5.05
C ILE A 267 5.51 3.20 -5.16
N ALA A 268 5.76 4.41 -4.68
CA ALA A 268 7.09 5.02 -4.69
C ALA A 268 8.17 4.20 -3.95
N VAL A 269 7.78 3.38 -2.97
CA VAL A 269 8.76 2.65 -2.13
C VAL A 269 8.69 1.13 -2.25
N ALA A 270 7.56 0.59 -2.69
CA ALA A 270 7.35 -0.86 -2.79
C ALA A 270 6.93 -1.31 -4.19
N GLY A 271 6.75 -0.40 -5.16
CA GLY A 271 6.14 -0.72 -6.43
C GLY A 271 4.65 -1.06 -6.29
N ILE A 272 4.12 -1.79 -7.26
CA ILE A 272 2.69 -2.06 -7.37
C ILE A 272 2.32 -3.31 -6.55
N VAL A 273 1.76 -3.12 -5.36
CA VAL A 273 1.29 -4.23 -4.50
C VAL A 273 -0.23 -4.34 -4.57
N GLY A 274 -0.70 -5.49 -5.05
CA GLY A 274 -2.13 -5.78 -5.20
C GLY A 274 -2.80 -6.33 -3.94
N PHE A 275 -4.13 -6.41 -3.99
CA PHE A 275 -5.02 -7.06 -3.02
C PHE A 275 -5.10 -6.44 -1.62
N VAL A 276 -4.07 -5.79 -1.08
CA VAL A 276 -4.09 -5.22 0.28
C VAL A 276 -5.25 -4.23 0.43
N GLY A 277 -5.39 -3.28 -0.51
CA GLY A 277 -6.47 -2.28 -0.50
C GLY A 277 -7.86 -2.85 -0.78
N LEU A 278 -7.95 -4.10 -1.25
CA LEU A 278 -9.21 -4.80 -1.46
C LEU A 278 -9.59 -5.62 -0.23
N VAL A 279 -8.66 -6.42 0.26
CA VAL A 279 -8.89 -7.44 1.29
C VAL A 279 -9.00 -6.79 2.68
N VAL A 280 -8.09 -5.89 3.03
CA VAL A 280 -8.04 -5.33 4.39
C VAL A 280 -9.30 -4.57 4.78
N PRO A 281 -9.84 -3.62 3.98
CA PRO A 281 -11.06 -2.92 4.36
C PRO A 281 -12.24 -3.88 4.52
N HIS A 282 -12.32 -4.92 3.70
CA HIS A 282 -13.36 -5.94 3.81
C HIS A 282 -13.24 -6.75 5.11
N LEU A 283 -12.03 -7.23 5.45
CA LEU A 283 -11.78 -7.93 6.72
C LEU A 283 -12.14 -7.07 7.93
N VAL A 284 -11.71 -5.81 7.92
CA VAL A 284 -11.98 -4.86 9.00
C VAL A 284 -13.48 -4.60 9.13
N ARG A 285 -14.19 -4.40 8.00
CA ARG A 285 -15.65 -4.17 7.99
C ARG A 285 -16.41 -5.33 8.62
N ASN A 286 -16.00 -6.56 8.39
CA ASN A 286 -16.61 -7.75 8.99
C ASN A 286 -16.48 -7.79 10.53
N VAL A 287 -15.49 -7.08 11.10
CA VAL A 287 -15.23 -7.06 12.54
C VAL A 287 -15.84 -5.83 13.21
N VAL A 288 -15.66 -4.64 12.60
CA VAL A 288 -16.03 -3.35 13.23
C VAL A 288 -17.25 -2.67 12.60
N GLY A 289 -17.84 -3.28 11.55
CA GLY A 289 -18.96 -2.71 10.80
C GLY A 289 -18.53 -1.67 9.77
N SER A 290 -19.53 -0.99 9.18
CA SER A 290 -19.36 -0.08 8.05
C SER A 290 -19.15 1.39 8.43
N ASP A 291 -19.04 1.72 9.73
CA ASP A 291 -18.71 3.09 10.15
C ASP A 291 -17.25 3.42 9.83
N TYR A 292 -17.03 4.41 8.96
CA TYR A 292 -15.70 4.78 8.49
C TYR A 292 -14.78 5.36 9.57
N LYS A 293 -15.31 5.85 10.70
CA LYS A 293 -14.46 6.22 11.84
C LYS A 293 -13.72 5.01 12.41
N ARG A 294 -14.41 3.88 12.47
CA ARG A 294 -13.85 2.61 12.96
C ARG A 294 -13.08 1.88 11.86
N LEU A 295 -13.62 1.91 10.64
CA LEU A 295 -13.04 1.23 9.48
C LEU A 295 -11.64 1.77 9.15
N VAL A 296 -11.47 3.10 9.08
CA VAL A 296 -10.16 3.72 8.77
C VAL A 296 -9.14 3.42 9.87
N VAL A 297 -9.54 3.49 11.15
CA VAL A 297 -8.65 3.09 12.26
C VAL A 297 -8.30 1.61 12.18
N GLY A 298 -9.28 0.74 11.95
CA GLY A 298 -9.02 -0.69 11.78
C GLY A 298 -8.07 -0.99 10.60
N CYS A 299 -8.24 -0.30 9.47
CA CYS A 299 -7.36 -0.42 8.31
C CYS A 299 -5.92 0.03 8.61
N LEU A 300 -5.75 1.08 9.43
CA LEU A 300 -4.45 1.60 9.86
C LEU A 300 -3.62 0.54 10.61
N PHE A 301 -4.25 -0.39 11.31
CA PHE A 301 -3.58 -1.48 12.03
C PHE A 301 -3.57 -2.79 11.24
N ALA A 302 -4.68 -3.17 10.63
CA ALA A 302 -4.78 -4.44 9.90
C ALA A 302 -3.99 -4.44 8.58
N GLY A 303 -3.83 -3.28 7.93
CA GLY A 303 -3.00 -3.13 6.73
C GLY A 303 -1.54 -3.50 6.96
N PRO A 304 -0.87 -2.87 7.94
CA PRO A 304 0.47 -3.25 8.39
C PRO A 304 0.58 -4.74 8.73
N ALA A 305 -0.38 -5.29 9.48
CA ALA A 305 -0.36 -6.69 9.88
C ALA A 305 -0.37 -7.64 8.67
N LEU A 306 -1.26 -7.39 7.70
CA LEU A 306 -1.30 -8.19 6.47
C LEU A 306 0.00 -8.05 5.67
N MET A 307 0.52 -6.82 5.52
CA MET A 307 1.69 -6.56 4.69
C MET A 307 2.97 -7.16 5.30
N VAL A 308 3.18 -7.02 6.61
CA VAL A 308 4.31 -7.64 7.31
C VAL A 308 4.22 -9.16 7.25
N ALA A 309 3.05 -9.74 7.47
CA ALA A 309 2.85 -11.18 7.36
C ALA A 309 3.11 -11.70 5.94
N ALA A 310 2.64 -10.97 4.92
CA ALA A 310 2.88 -11.32 3.51
C ALA A 310 4.38 -11.23 3.15
N ASP A 311 5.09 -10.23 3.67
CA ASP A 311 6.54 -10.08 3.43
C ASP A 311 7.36 -11.16 4.14
N VAL A 312 6.98 -11.56 5.35
CA VAL A 312 7.55 -12.75 6.03
C VAL A 312 7.33 -13.99 5.17
N GLY A 313 6.12 -14.19 4.65
CA GLY A 313 5.80 -15.29 3.74
C GLY A 313 6.64 -15.23 2.46
N ALA A 314 6.76 -14.08 1.82
CA ALA A 314 7.55 -13.88 0.60
C ALA A 314 9.03 -14.19 0.79
N ARG A 315 9.56 -13.95 1.99
CA ARG A 315 10.95 -14.18 2.33
C ARG A 315 11.27 -15.63 2.70
N LEU A 316 10.34 -16.31 3.36
CA LEU A 316 10.56 -17.65 3.90
C LEU A 316 10.11 -18.77 2.97
N ALA A 317 9.17 -18.52 2.06
CA ALA A 317 8.53 -19.55 1.22
C ALA A 317 9.52 -20.30 0.33
N LEU A 318 10.48 -19.63 -0.28
CA LEU A 318 11.44 -20.20 -1.22
C LEU A 318 12.92 -19.86 -0.87
N ASN A 319 13.22 -19.72 0.42
CA ASN A 319 14.58 -19.38 0.87
C ASN A 319 15.66 -20.27 0.17
N PRO A 320 16.73 -19.70 -0.44
CA PRO A 320 17.21 -18.32 -0.31
C PRO A 320 16.60 -17.30 -1.28
N ILE A 321 15.72 -17.69 -2.19
CA ILE A 321 15.08 -16.80 -3.17
C ILE A 321 13.98 -16.00 -2.45
N GLN A 322 14.04 -14.67 -2.60
CA GLN A 322 12.99 -13.80 -2.06
C GLN A 322 11.97 -13.50 -3.15
N LEU A 323 10.70 -13.83 -2.89
CA LEU A 323 9.60 -13.49 -3.78
C LEU A 323 9.21 -12.00 -3.62
N PRO A 324 8.75 -11.34 -4.70
CA PRO A 324 8.04 -10.07 -4.55
C PRO A 324 6.82 -10.24 -3.64
N VAL A 325 6.62 -9.30 -2.71
CA VAL A 325 5.51 -9.39 -1.75
C VAL A 325 4.14 -9.36 -2.42
N GLY A 326 4.01 -8.67 -3.55
CA GLY A 326 2.78 -8.62 -4.33
C GLY A 326 2.37 -9.96 -4.91
N VAL A 327 3.32 -10.88 -5.17
CA VAL A 327 3.02 -12.26 -5.56
C VAL A 327 2.29 -12.98 -4.41
N VAL A 328 2.79 -12.84 -3.19
CA VAL A 328 2.20 -13.49 -2.01
C VAL A 328 0.83 -12.89 -1.70
N THR A 329 0.69 -11.55 -1.73
CA THR A 329 -0.62 -10.91 -1.53
C THR A 329 -1.63 -11.30 -2.59
N GLY A 330 -1.19 -11.53 -3.85
CA GLY A 330 -2.03 -12.01 -4.94
C GLY A 330 -2.48 -13.46 -4.76
N LEU A 331 -1.54 -14.36 -4.42
CA LEU A 331 -1.81 -15.78 -4.20
C LEU A 331 -2.75 -16.04 -3.01
N VAL A 332 -2.69 -15.20 -1.99
CA VAL A 332 -3.59 -15.30 -0.82
C VAL A 332 -4.88 -14.54 -1.06
N GLY A 333 -4.78 -13.33 -1.61
CA GLY A 333 -5.92 -12.42 -1.80
C GLY A 333 -6.93 -12.92 -2.82
N GLY A 334 -6.47 -13.51 -3.93
CA GLY A 334 -7.35 -14.04 -4.99
C GLY A 334 -8.28 -15.16 -4.48
N PRO A 335 -7.76 -16.26 -3.95
CA PRO A 335 -8.58 -17.34 -3.38
C PRO A 335 -9.48 -16.89 -2.22
N TYR A 336 -8.97 -16.01 -1.33
CA TYR A 336 -9.77 -15.44 -0.27
C TYR A 336 -10.99 -14.68 -0.82
N PHE A 337 -10.78 -13.92 -1.89
CA PHE A 337 -11.84 -13.15 -2.50
C PHE A 337 -12.89 -14.03 -3.20
N LEU A 338 -12.45 -15.10 -3.87
CA LEU A 338 -13.36 -16.11 -4.44
C LEU A 338 -14.21 -16.79 -3.35
N TYR A 339 -13.62 -17.09 -2.21
CA TYR A 339 -14.37 -17.62 -1.06
C TYR A 339 -15.46 -16.65 -0.58
N LEU A 340 -15.13 -15.36 -0.48
CA LEU A 340 -16.09 -14.32 -0.06
C LEU A 340 -17.26 -14.18 -1.05
N MET A 341 -16.99 -14.17 -2.34
CA MET A 341 -18.03 -14.09 -3.38
C MET A 341 -19.01 -15.26 -3.27
N ARG A 342 -18.53 -16.49 -3.08
CA ARG A 342 -19.39 -17.67 -2.90
C ARG A 342 -20.22 -17.58 -1.63
N LYS A 343 -19.67 -17.09 -0.53
CA LYS A 343 -20.38 -16.92 0.73
C LYS A 343 -21.54 -15.91 0.63
N GLN A 344 -21.36 -14.83 -0.11
CA GLN A 344 -22.41 -13.83 -0.32
C GLN A 344 -23.54 -14.33 -1.22
N GLN A 345 -23.26 -15.17 -2.21
CA GLN A 345 -24.30 -15.80 -3.04
C GLN A 345 -25.23 -16.70 -2.23
N ASN A 346 -24.70 -17.45 -1.27
CA ASN A 346 -25.50 -18.32 -0.40
C ASN A 346 -26.40 -17.55 0.60
N ILE A 347 -26.18 -16.25 0.83
CA ILE A 347 -27.02 -15.40 1.70
C ILE A 347 -28.17 -14.76 0.90
N GLY A 348 -28.05 -14.67 -0.43
CA GLY A 348 -29.09 -14.13 -1.32
C GLY A 348 -30.11 -15.11 -1.81
N GLU A 349 -29.99 -16.40 -1.45
CA GLU A 349 -30.93 -17.49 -1.82
C GLU A 349 -31.84 -17.94 -0.65
N VAL A 350 -31.95 -17.18 0.44
CA VAL A 350 -32.86 -17.45 1.58
C VAL A 350 -33.94 -16.41 1.63
#